data_d2dad6efa0ada3f78e4a2f8677040406
#
_entry.id   d2dad6efa0ada3f78e4a2f8677040406
#
_cell.length_a   1.000
_cell.length_b   1.000
_cell.length_c   1.000
_cell.angle_alpha   90.00
_cell.angle_beta   90.00
_cell.angle_gamma   90.00
#
_symmetry.space_group_name_H-M   'P 1'
#
loop_
_entity.id
_entity.type
_entity.pdbx_description
1 polymer ?
#
loop_
_entity_poly.entity_id
_entity_poly.type
_entity_poly.pdbx_seq_one_letter_code
_entity_poly.pdbx_strand_id
1 'polypeptide(L)'
;LGSENPEISQLHSRRLREQTNLTETNNDRTRLRRAIASFSALQEIKLLRLQDEADEYLVDFIRDHSLGTSTSTASIRFDWETACSRAVTNLSIALLASKCSSIRFTGPQISPEATLQLLHAPSTTLAAMGGRLTSLDINFHSATDITTTMADLSGVFHRFFIAAKNLIAIHIGFLSKTPLDLDLELLFHHIRWKTLRKLSIQGWRLSADEIITLARRHNAQLRDFRLLGVYLRPGGLWRDVLVVLREEMEQLERLVLKDIDYAAHFDSVFDSNGVEVFDDYPAGPVPSSLTVAAGTSSAQSPTTTPLVSDGFPALLRERQLPLRRTSLERLRALSSEDLGDDGVHVLREQRPLWEAWVLSAPHRVKRNGQSHWSM
;
A
#
# COMPACT_ATOMS: atom_id res chain seq x y z
N LEU A 1 -39.08 -25.65 -3.02
CA LEU A 1 -38.99 -25.44 -4.46
C LEU A 1 -38.92 -23.94 -4.67
N GLY A 2 -37.69 -23.40 -4.56
CA GLY A 2 -37.43 -21.98 -4.73
C GLY A 2 -37.65 -21.61 -6.20
N SER A 3 -38.37 -20.55 -6.43
CA SER A 3 -38.58 -19.92 -7.73
C SER A 3 -37.20 -19.50 -8.25
N GLU A 4 -36.64 -20.25 -9.19
CA GLU A 4 -35.44 -19.82 -9.92
C GLU A 4 -35.81 -18.49 -10.59
N ASN A 5 -35.05 -17.43 -10.25
CA ASN A 5 -35.23 -16.16 -10.92
C ASN A 5 -34.64 -16.29 -12.34
N PRO A 6 -35.48 -16.43 -13.37
CA PRO A 6 -35.02 -16.73 -14.73
C PRO A 6 -34.15 -15.61 -15.32
N GLU A 7 -34.33 -14.37 -14.86
CA GLU A 7 -33.57 -13.21 -15.33
C GLU A 7 -32.10 -13.28 -14.88
N ILE A 8 -31.87 -13.70 -13.63
CA ILE A 8 -30.50 -13.82 -13.08
C ILE A 8 -29.78 -15.00 -13.73
N SER A 9 -30.46 -16.13 -13.93
CA SER A 9 -29.89 -17.28 -14.66
C SER A 9 -29.54 -16.92 -16.12
N GLN A 10 -30.37 -16.14 -16.80
CA GLN A 10 -30.06 -15.64 -18.13
C GLN A 10 -28.89 -14.65 -18.14
N LEU A 11 -28.82 -13.75 -17.13
CA LEU A 11 -27.70 -12.81 -16.97
C LEU A 11 -26.40 -13.57 -16.78
N HIS A 12 -26.36 -14.57 -15.88
CA HIS A 12 -25.21 -15.42 -15.66
C HIS A 12 -24.74 -16.11 -16.94
N SER A 13 -25.68 -16.77 -17.65
CA SER A 13 -25.38 -17.46 -18.91
C SER A 13 -24.88 -16.53 -20.01
N ARG A 14 -25.39 -15.29 -20.04
CA ARG A 14 -24.88 -14.25 -20.96
C ARG A 14 -23.47 -13.81 -20.60
N ARG A 15 -23.21 -13.49 -19.33
CA ARG A 15 -21.89 -13.08 -18.84
C ARG A 15 -20.84 -14.15 -19.09
N LEU A 16 -21.17 -15.41 -18.82
CA LEU A 16 -20.28 -16.55 -19.08
C LEU A 16 -19.92 -16.67 -20.57
N ARG A 17 -20.92 -16.56 -21.47
CA ARG A 17 -20.69 -16.58 -22.93
C ARG A 17 -19.83 -15.40 -23.39
N GLU A 18 -20.08 -14.20 -22.86
CA GLU A 18 -19.28 -13.00 -23.18
C GLU A 18 -17.84 -13.20 -22.72
N GLN A 19 -17.61 -13.72 -21.52
CA GLN A 19 -16.27 -14.01 -20.99
C GLN A 19 -15.54 -15.07 -21.83
N THR A 20 -16.22 -16.16 -22.18
CA THR A 20 -15.67 -17.21 -23.04
C THR A 20 -15.28 -16.64 -24.42
N ASN A 21 -16.16 -15.86 -25.03
CA ASN A 21 -15.88 -15.21 -26.31
C ASN A 21 -14.68 -14.25 -26.22
N LEU A 22 -14.57 -13.45 -25.16
CA LEU A 22 -13.42 -12.56 -24.95
C LEU A 22 -12.10 -13.34 -24.81
N THR A 23 -12.13 -14.46 -24.08
CA THR A 23 -10.94 -15.29 -23.89
C THR A 23 -10.50 -16.01 -25.15
N GLU A 24 -11.43 -16.56 -25.93
CA GLU A 24 -11.15 -17.28 -27.17
C GLU A 24 -10.71 -16.37 -28.33
N THR A 25 -11.38 -15.23 -28.52
CA THR A 25 -11.16 -14.36 -29.67
C THR A 25 -10.04 -13.34 -29.50
N ASN A 26 -9.57 -13.10 -28.27
CA ASN A 26 -8.64 -12.00 -27.94
C ASN A 26 -9.08 -10.62 -28.48
N ASN A 27 -10.38 -10.42 -28.64
CA ASN A 27 -10.95 -9.16 -29.14
C ASN A 27 -10.67 -7.98 -28.22
N ASP A 28 -10.69 -8.20 -26.91
CA ASP A 28 -10.33 -7.23 -25.89
C ASP A 28 -8.91 -6.68 -26.12
N ARG A 29 -7.94 -7.55 -26.36
CA ARG A 29 -6.54 -7.18 -26.66
C ARG A 29 -6.44 -6.32 -27.92
N THR A 30 -7.14 -6.73 -28.98
CA THR A 30 -7.11 -6.00 -30.25
C THR A 30 -7.74 -4.62 -30.13
N ARG A 31 -8.89 -4.53 -29.44
CA ARG A 31 -9.59 -3.26 -29.18
C ARG A 31 -8.77 -2.35 -28.29
N LEU A 32 -8.21 -2.88 -27.19
CA LEU A 32 -7.38 -2.12 -26.28
C LEU A 32 -6.12 -1.57 -26.97
N ARG A 33 -5.46 -2.38 -27.80
CA ARG A 33 -4.32 -1.94 -28.60
C ARG A 33 -4.66 -0.80 -29.54
N ARG A 34 -5.82 -0.88 -30.23
CA ARG A 34 -6.30 0.22 -31.11
C ARG A 34 -6.60 1.48 -30.30
N ALA A 35 -7.30 1.34 -29.19
CA ALA A 35 -7.66 2.46 -28.34
C ALA A 35 -6.41 3.17 -27.82
N ILE A 36 -5.45 2.44 -27.25
CA ILE A 36 -4.20 3.03 -26.72
C ILE A 36 -3.36 3.64 -27.85
N ALA A 37 -3.31 3.03 -29.03
CA ALA A 37 -2.58 3.58 -30.17
C ALA A 37 -3.20 4.88 -30.70
N SER A 38 -4.50 5.09 -30.51
CA SER A 38 -5.19 6.32 -30.94
C SER A 38 -4.96 7.51 -30.00
N PHE A 39 -4.54 7.26 -28.75
CA PHE A 39 -4.25 8.34 -27.82
C PHE A 39 -2.86 8.93 -28.06
N SER A 40 -2.81 10.18 -28.52
CA SER A 40 -1.56 10.90 -28.75
C SER A 40 -0.94 11.48 -27.46
N ALA A 41 -1.77 11.70 -26.42
CA ALA A 41 -1.41 12.36 -25.17
C ALA A 41 -1.78 11.54 -23.92
N LEU A 42 -1.68 10.21 -24.00
CA LEU A 42 -1.93 9.34 -22.85
C LEU A 42 -0.89 9.60 -21.75
N GLN A 43 -1.35 10.03 -20.58
CA GLN A 43 -0.49 10.37 -19.44
C GLN A 43 -0.66 9.42 -18.27
N GLU A 44 -1.85 8.88 -18.10
CA GLU A 44 -2.19 8.04 -16.95
C GLU A 44 -3.02 6.83 -17.36
N ILE A 45 -2.74 5.71 -16.73
CA ILE A 45 -3.48 4.47 -16.84
C ILE A 45 -3.83 4.01 -15.43
N LYS A 46 -5.12 3.76 -15.21
CA LYS A 46 -5.61 3.18 -13.96
C LYS A 46 -6.26 1.84 -14.25
N LEU A 47 -5.77 0.81 -13.58
CA LEU A 47 -6.41 -0.50 -13.56
C LEU A 47 -7.31 -0.57 -12.33
N LEU A 48 -8.62 -0.50 -12.53
CA LEU A 48 -9.60 -0.52 -11.46
C LEU A 48 -10.39 -1.84 -11.50
N ARG A 49 -10.67 -2.37 -10.32
CA ARG A 49 -11.68 -3.39 -10.14
C ARG A 49 -13.02 -2.68 -10.01
N LEU A 50 -13.91 -2.90 -10.97
CA LEU A 50 -15.27 -2.37 -10.94
C LEU A 50 -16.22 -3.52 -10.64
N GLN A 51 -17.11 -3.28 -9.71
CA GLN A 51 -18.22 -4.17 -9.38
C GLN A 51 -19.49 -3.32 -9.50
N ASP A 52 -20.46 -3.77 -10.28
CA ASP A 52 -21.76 -3.11 -10.45
C ASP A 52 -22.84 -3.81 -9.62
N GLU A 53 -24.01 -3.19 -9.50
CA GLU A 53 -25.14 -3.77 -8.77
C GLU A 53 -25.57 -5.13 -9.33
N ALA A 54 -25.45 -5.34 -10.63
CA ALA A 54 -25.78 -6.62 -11.25
C ALA A 54 -24.82 -7.73 -10.81
N ASP A 55 -23.54 -7.38 -10.56
CA ASP A 55 -22.57 -8.33 -10.02
C ASP A 55 -22.87 -8.68 -8.57
N GLU A 56 -23.38 -7.74 -7.76
CA GLU A 56 -23.82 -7.99 -6.39
C GLU A 56 -25.00 -8.94 -6.35
N TYR A 57 -26.03 -8.70 -7.14
CA TYR A 57 -27.18 -9.61 -7.27
C TYR A 57 -26.77 -11.00 -7.76
N LEU A 58 -25.79 -11.08 -8.64
CA LEU A 58 -25.28 -12.35 -9.13
C LEU A 58 -24.55 -13.13 -8.02
N VAL A 59 -23.75 -12.45 -7.20
CA VAL A 59 -23.06 -13.06 -6.05
C VAL A 59 -24.07 -13.62 -5.06
N ASP A 60 -25.08 -12.85 -4.73
CA ASP A 60 -26.13 -13.28 -3.79
C ASP A 60 -26.93 -14.46 -4.33
N PHE A 61 -27.30 -14.42 -5.60
CA PHE A 61 -27.94 -15.54 -6.29
C PHE A 61 -27.12 -16.82 -6.24
N ILE A 62 -25.84 -16.76 -6.55
CA ILE A 62 -24.96 -17.93 -6.52
C ILE A 62 -24.80 -18.44 -5.09
N ARG A 63 -24.69 -17.53 -4.10
CA ARG A 63 -24.60 -17.87 -2.69
C ARG A 63 -25.82 -18.63 -2.22
N ASP A 64 -27.02 -18.14 -2.54
CA ASP A 64 -28.29 -18.72 -2.12
C ASP A 64 -28.54 -20.11 -2.75
N HIS A 65 -28.08 -20.32 -3.99
CA HIS A 65 -28.27 -21.58 -4.70
C HIS A 65 -27.15 -22.61 -4.42
N SER A 66 -26.03 -22.20 -3.85
CA SER A 66 -24.93 -23.10 -3.46
C SER A 66 -25.16 -23.77 -2.11
N LEU A 67 -26.15 -23.33 -1.34
CA LEU A 67 -26.50 -23.88 -0.02
C LEU A 67 -27.06 -25.33 -0.04
N GLY A 68 -27.28 -25.92 -1.22
CA GLY A 68 -27.81 -27.28 -1.38
C GLY A 68 -26.77 -28.40 -1.33
N THR A 69 -25.50 -28.12 -1.38
CA THR A 69 -24.42 -29.11 -1.28
C THR A 69 -23.56 -28.77 -0.07
N SER A 70 -23.88 -29.44 1.05
CA SER A 70 -23.16 -29.32 2.31
C SER A 70 -21.71 -29.77 2.13
N THR A 71 -20.81 -28.82 1.98
CA THR A 71 -19.43 -28.85 2.47
C THR A 71 -18.72 -27.58 1.97
N SER A 72 -18.38 -26.75 2.91
CA SER A 72 -17.58 -25.55 2.77
C SER A 72 -18.35 -24.28 2.32
N THR A 73 -18.55 -23.40 3.28
CA THR A 73 -18.79 -21.97 3.12
C THR A 73 -17.56 -21.27 2.46
N ALA A 74 -17.01 -21.89 1.41
CA ALA A 74 -16.06 -21.21 0.55
C ALA A 74 -16.81 -20.07 -0.11
N SER A 75 -16.58 -18.83 0.35
CA SER A 75 -17.14 -17.63 -0.26
C SER A 75 -16.92 -17.75 -1.76
N ILE A 76 -17.98 -17.70 -2.54
CA ILE A 76 -17.89 -17.62 -3.99
C ILE A 76 -17.14 -16.35 -4.27
N ARG A 77 -15.86 -16.49 -4.59
CA ARG A 77 -15.01 -15.40 -5.02
C ARG A 77 -14.98 -15.43 -6.53
N PHE A 78 -15.30 -14.31 -7.15
CA PHE A 78 -14.95 -14.14 -8.55
C PHE A 78 -13.44 -14.33 -8.69
N ASP A 79 -13.02 -15.10 -9.68
CA ASP A 79 -11.61 -15.27 -10.01
C ASP A 79 -11.07 -13.98 -10.65
N TRP A 80 -10.84 -12.98 -9.79
CA TRP A 80 -10.25 -11.71 -10.19
C TRP A 80 -8.81 -11.85 -10.62
N GLU A 81 -8.13 -12.92 -10.19
CA GLU A 81 -6.72 -13.16 -10.49
C GLU A 81 -6.53 -13.37 -11.98
N THR A 82 -7.30 -14.26 -12.57
CA THR A 82 -7.26 -14.51 -14.04
C THR A 82 -7.64 -13.26 -14.82
N ALA A 83 -8.69 -12.54 -14.41
CA ALA A 83 -9.12 -11.31 -15.09
C ALA A 83 -8.06 -10.19 -14.97
N CYS A 84 -7.46 -10.01 -13.80
CA CYS A 84 -6.39 -9.05 -13.56
C CYS A 84 -5.15 -9.38 -14.38
N SER A 85 -4.72 -10.65 -14.40
CA SER A 85 -3.59 -11.13 -15.21
C SER A 85 -3.77 -10.79 -16.68
N ARG A 86 -4.95 -11.12 -17.21
CA ARG A 86 -5.29 -10.84 -18.60
C ARG A 86 -5.29 -9.34 -18.88
N ALA A 87 -5.86 -8.53 -17.99
CA ALA A 87 -5.89 -7.08 -18.13
C ALA A 87 -4.48 -6.48 -18.12
N VAL A 88 -3.63 -6.87 -17.16
CA VAL A 88 -2.24 -6.41 -17.07
C VAL A 88 -1.46 -6.81 -18.33
N THR A 89 -1.57 -8.05 -18.77
CA THR A 89 -0.87 -8.56 -19.97
C THR A 89 -1.32 -7.83 -21.23
N ASN A 90 -2.62 -7.68 -21.44
CA ASN A 90 -3.17 -7.01 -22.62
C ASN A 90 -2.81 -5.52 -22.64
N LEU A 91 -2.84 -4.86 -21.48
CA LEU A 91 -2.44 -3.48 -21.31
C LEU A 91 -0.95 -3.30 -21.61
N SER A 92 -0.12 -4.20 -21.11
CA SER A 92 1.33 -4.19 -21.36
C SER A 92 1.64 -4.26 -22.86
N ILE A 93 1.01 -5.19 -23.55
CA ILE A 93 1.18 -5.36 -25.00
C ILE A 93 0.66 -4.14 -25.77
N ALA A 94 -0.48 -3.57 -25.34
CA ALA A 94 -1.05 -2.39 -25.97
C ALA A 94 -0.15 -1.16 -25.80
N LEU A 95 0.44 -0.99 -24.61
CA LEU A 95 1.39 0.08 -24.31
C LEU A 95 2.65 0.01 -25.16
N LEU A 96 3.14 -1.19 -25.48
CA LEU A 96 4.30 -1.34 -26.38
C LEU A 96 4.03 -0.78 -27.77
N ALA A 97 2.80 -0.88 -28.24
CA ALA A 97 2.38 -0.35 -29.54
C ALA A 97 2.08 1.16 -29.50
N SER A 98 2.02 1.79 -28.32
CA SER A 98 1.73 3.21 -28.18
C SER A 98 2.96 4.07 -28.46
N LYS A 99 2.72 5.32 -28.86
CA LYS A 99 3.76 6.35 -29.02
C LYS A 99 4.07 7.11 -27.73
N CYS A 100 3.36 6.81 -26.64
CA CYS A 100 3.50 7.51 -25.38
C CYS A 100 4.83 7.18 -24.71
N SER A 101 5.60 8.20 -24.38
CA SER A 101 6.93 8.07 -23.76
C SER A 101 6.93 8.23 -22.24
N SER A 102 5.84 8.75 -21.68
CA SER A 102 5.74 9.12 -20.26
C SER A 102 4.36 8.75 -19.73
N ILE A 103 4.30 7.75 -18.87
CA ILE A 103 3.04 7.19 -18.37
C ILE A 103 3.10 7.04 -16.85
N ARG A 104 2.00 7.40 -16.17
CA ARG A 104 1.72 7.05 -14.79
C ARG A 104 0.83 5.81 -14.78
N PHE A 105 1.21 4.80 -14.04
CA PHE A 105 0.42 3.59 -13.88
C PHE A 105 -0.05 3.48 -12.42
N THR A 106 -1.36 3.23 -12.25
CA THR A 106 -1.99 2.99 -10.94
C THR A 106 -2.78 1.69 -11.00
N GLY A 107 -2.49 0.79 -10.07
CA GLY A 107 -3.15 -0.51 -9.93
C GLY A 107 -3.46 -0.80 -8.45
N PRO A 108 -4.63 -0.37 -7.94
CA PRO A 108 -4.93 -0.45 -6.51
C PRO A 108 -5.19 -1.86 -5.98
N GLN A 109 -5.48 -2.82 -6.87
CA GLN A 109 -5.76 -4.21 -6.47
C GLN A 109 -5.22 -5.18 -7.52
N ILE A 110 -3.92 -5.40 -7.49
CA ILE A 110 -3.26 -6.36 -8.39
C ILE A 110 -3.07 -7.69 -7.64
N SER A 111 -3.45 -8.81 -8.26
CA SER A 111 -3.13 -10.13 -7.75
C SER A 111 -1.66 -10.46 -8.03
N PRO A 112 -0.88 -10.89 -7.00
CA PRO A 112 0.48 -11.38 -7.20
C PRO A 112 0.54 -12.57 -8.16
N GLU A 113 -0.38 -13.52 -8.02
CA GLU A 113 -0.48 -14.73 -8.84
C GLU A 113 -0.72 -14.39 -10.30
N ALA A 114 -1.60 -13.39 -10.56
CA ALA A 114 -1.82 -12.86 -11.89
C ALA A 114 -0.54 -12.29 -12.51
N THR A 115 0.28 -11.67 -11.69
CA THR A 115 1.54 -11.04 -12.12
C THR A 115 2.60 -12.11 -12.48
N LEU A 116 2.51 -13.33 -11.96
CA LEU A 116 3.38 -14.45 -12.34
C LEU A 116 3.37 -14.75 -13.84
N GLN A 117 2.29 -14.42 -14.55
CA GLN A 117 2.25 -14.53 -16.01
C GLN A 117 3.33 -13.67 -16.71
N LEU A 118 3.79 -12.61 -16.06
CA LEU A 118 4.87 -11.76 -16.56
C LEU A 118 6.25 -12.43 -16.51
N LEU A 119 6.41 -13.54 -15.79
CA LEU A 119 7.63 -14.35 -15.82
C LEU A 119 7.91 -14.89 -17.23
N HIS A 120 6.86 -15.18 -17.97
CA HIS A 120 6.92 -15.67 -19.35
C HIS A 120 7.02 -14.52 -20.37
N ALA A 121 6.90 -13.27 -19.94
CA ALA A 121 7.02 -12.12 -20.83
C ALA A 121 8.48 -11.95 -21.30
N PRO A 122 8.70 -11.66 -22.59
CA PRO A 122 10.03 -11.32 -23.07
C PRO A 122 10.66 -10.18 -22.24
N SER A 123 11.91 -10.30 -21.91
CA SER A 123 12.64 -9.26 -21.12
C SER A 123 12.59 -7.88 -21.80
N THR A 124 12.59 -7.84 -23.11
CA THR A 124 12.43 -6.62 -23.92
C THR A 124 11.08 -5.94 -23.70
N THR A 125 10.03 -6.72 -23.47
CA THR A 125 8.68 -6.21 -23.16
C THR A 125 8.65 -5.49 -21.82
N LEU A 126 9.17 -6.15 -20.76
CA LEU A 126 9.23 -5.57 -19.43
C LEU A 126 10.11 -4.31 -19.41
N ALA A 127 11.26 -4.36 -20.09
CA ALA A 127 12.15 -3.22 -20.20
C ALA A 127 11.51 -2.03 -20.95
N ALA A 128 10.81 -2.30 -22.05
CA ALA A 128 10.14 -1.25 -22.81
C ALA A 128 8.98 -0.60 -22.03
N MET A 129 8.29 -1.37 -21.18
CA MET A 129 7.29 -0.82 -20.26
C MET A 129 7.95 0.04 -19.17
N GLY A 130 8.95 -0.50 -18.49
CA GLY A 130 9.66 0.22 -17.44
C GLY A 130 10.21 1.56 -17.93
N GLY A 131 10.83 1.58 -19.10
CA GLY A 131 11.41 2.79 -19.69
C GLY A 131 10.43 3.93 -19.97
N ARG A 132 9.13 3.64 -20.03
CA ARG A 132 8.07 4.63 -20.25
C ARG A 132 7.45 5.17 -18.97
N LEU A 133 7.66 4.51 -17.83
CA LEU A 133 7.02 4.89 -16.59
C LEU A 133 7.71 6.05 -15.91
N THR A 134 6.89 7.02 -15.52
CA THR A 134 7.28 8.13 -14.65
C THR A 134 6.70 8.00 -13.25
N SER A 135 5.61 7.26 -13.09
CA SER A 135 5.03 6.94 -11.79
C SER A 135 4.46 5.53 -11.79
N LEU A 136 4.77 4.80 -10.74
CA LEU A 136 4.22 3.47 -10.46
C LEU A 136 3.53 3.52 -9.10
N ASP A 137 2.25 3.19 -9.09
CA ASP A 137 1.43 3.09 -7.88
C ASP A 137 0.68 1.77 -7.93
N ILE A 138 1.15 0.78 -7.19
CA ILE A 138 0.58 -0.57 -7.20
C ILE A 138 0.39 -1.08 -5.79
N ASN A 139 -0.76 -1.72 -5.56
CA ASN A 139 -1.05 -2.46 -4.37
C ASN A 139 -1.35 -3.91 -4.74
N PHE A 140 -0.56 -4.82 -4.22
CA PHE A 140 -0.83 -6.24 -4.29
C PHE A 140 -1.81 -6.63 -3.20
N HIS A 141 -2.85 -7.33 -3.59
CA HIS A 141 -3.89 -7.77 -2.68
C HIS A 141 -4.03 -9.29 -2.75
N SER A 142 -3.90 -9.95 -1.60
CA SER A 142 -4.14 -11.38 -1.46
C SER A 142 -4.77 -11.68 -0.09
N ALA A 143 -5.54 -12.74 -0.03
CA ALA A 143 -6.09 -13.27 1.21
C ALA A 143 -5.11 -14.21 1.94
N THR A 144 -4.02 -14.61 1.28
CA THR A 144 -3.00 -15.52 1.78
C THR A 144 -1.65 -14.84 1.88
N ASP A 145 -0.68 -15.48 2.51
CA ASP A 145 0.70 -15.03 2.49
C ASP A 145 1.24 -15.03 1.06
N ILE A 146 1.79 -13.90 0.65
CA ILE A 146 2.30 -13.65 -0.70
C ILE A 146 3.82 -13.68 -0.79
N THR A 147 4.51 -13.97 0.30
CA THR A 147 5.97 -13.89 0.38
C THR A 147 6.66 -14.72 -0.69
N THR A 148 6.25 -15.98 -0.84
CA THR A 148 6.81 -16.88 -1.88
C THR A 148 6.54 -16.36 -3.28
N THR A 149 5.29 -15.96 -3.56
CA THR A 149 4.91 -15.44 -4.88
C THR A 149 5.67 -14.15 -5.23
N MET A 150 5.89 -13.27 -4.25
CA MET A 150 6.67 -12.06 -4.46
C MET A 150 8.15 -12.35 -4.66
N ALA A 151 8.70 -13.36 -4.00
CA ALA A 151 10.07 -13.83 -4.24
C ALA A 151 10.23 -14.34 -5.69
N ASP A 152 9.27 -15.11 -6.20
CA ASP A 152 9.26 -15.58 -7.59
C ASP A 152 9.22 -14.44 -8.59
N LEU A 153 8.54 -13.34 -8.26
CA LEU A 153 8.45 -12.14 -9.08
C LEU A 153 9.72 -11.27 -9.07
N SER A 154 10.70 -11.58 -8.22
CA SER A 154 11.95 -10.81 -8.10
C SER A 154 12.60 -10.52 -9.46
N GLY A 155 12.72 -11.54 -10.33
CA GLY A 155 13.28 -11.37 -11.67
C GLY A 155 12.45 -10.48 -12.61
N VAL A 156 11.12 -10.41 -12.42
CA VAL A 156 10.24 -9.49 -13.16
C VAL A 156 10.51 -8.06 -12.72
N PHE A 157 10.56 -7.81 -11.42
CA PHE A 157 10.87 -6.48 -10.86
C PHE A 157 12.25 -6.00 -11.29
N HIS A 158 13.26 -6.86 -11.26
CA HIS A 158 14.60 -6.50 -11.71
C HIS A 158 14.60 -5.98 -13.14
N ARG A 159 14.06 -6.79 -14.08
CA ARG A 159 14.02 -6.41 -15.51
C ARG A 159 13.23 -5.14 -15.77
N PHE A 160 12.17 -4.94 -15.01
CA PHE A 160 11.32 -3.78 -15.10
C PHE A 160 11.98 -2.52 -14.55
N PHE A 161 12.50 -2.60 -13.32
CA PHE A 161 13.07 -1.45 -12.61
C PHE A 161 14.40 -0.98 -13.17
N ILE A 162 15.26 -1.88 -13.68
CA ILE A 162 16.51 -1.49 -14.31
C ILE A 162 16.28 -0.62 -15.55
N ALA A 163 15.17 -0.83 -16.23
CA ALA A 163 14.78 -0.02 -17.39
C ALA A 163 14.02 1.26 -17.01
N ALA A 164 13.43 1.32 -15.82
CA ALA A 164 12.57 2.41 -15.38
C ALA A 164 13.35 3.64 -14.88
N LYS A 165 14.21 4.18 -15.72
CA LYS A 165 15.16 5.27 -15.38
C LYS A 165 14.49 6.62 -15.14
N ASN A 166 13.25 6.80 -15.60
CA ASN A 166 12.49 8.05 -15.54
C ASN A 166 11.49 8.10 -14.38
N LEU A 167 11.53 7.14 -13.47
CA LEU A 167 10.62 7.10 -12.32
C LEU A 167 10.84 8.30 -11.40
N ILE A 168 9.74 9.03 -11.17
CA ILE A 168 9.66 10.19 -10.25
C ILE A 168 8.95 9.77 -8.96
N ALA A 169 7.99 8.84 -9.06
CA ALA A 169 7.22 8.36 -7.93
C ALA A 169 7.05 6.84 -7.99
N ILE A 170 7.24 6.19 -6.85
CA ILE A 170 6.97 4.77 -6.65
C ILE A 170 6.11 4.63 -5.37
N HIS A 171 5.01 3.91 -5.50
CA HIS A 171 4.28 3.33 -4.39
C HIS A 171 4.13 1.84 -4.66
N ILE A 172 4.55 1.02 -3.68
CA ILE A 172 4.33 -0.43 -3.68
C ILE A 172 3.73 -0.78 -2.33
N GLY A 173 2.53 -1.37 -2.38
CA GLY A 173 1.80 -1.81 -1.21
C GLY A 173 1.47 -3.29 -1.28
N PHE A 174 1.41 -3.91 -0.09
CA PHE A 174 1.00 -5.28 0.12
C PHE A 174 -0.17 -5.27 1.09
N LEU A 175 -1.37 -5.50 0.55
CA LEU A 175 -2.62 -5.50 1.29
C LEU A 175 -3.03 -6.95 1.59
N SER A 176 -2.32 -7.58 2.50
CA SER A 176 -2.61 -8.91 3.02
C SER A 176 -2.83 -8.87 4.53
N LYS A 177 -3.39 -9.93 5.10
CA LYS A 177 -3.56 -10.06 6.56
C LYS A 177 -2.23 -10.02 7.30
N THR A 178 -1.20 -10.61 6.72
CA THR A 178 0.16 -10.60 7.24
C THR A 178 1.04 -9.70 6.41
N PRO A 179 1.87 -8.83 7.01
CA PRO A 179 2.84 -8.02 6.29
C PRO A 179 3.80 -8.90 5.49
N LEU A 180 4.21 -8.46 4.30
CA LEU A 180 5.18 -9.15 3.47
C LEU A 180 6.52 -9.31 4.22
N ASP A 181 6.99 -10.54 4.40
CA ASP A 181 8.28 -10.83 5.03
C ASP A 181 9.33 -11.25 3.98
N LEU A 182 9.81 -10.28 3.23
CA LEU A 182 10.76 -10.46 2.14
C LEU A 182 11.84 -9.40 2.23
N ASP A 183 13.09 -9.74 1.85
CA ASP A 183 14.16 -8.77 1.72
C ASP A 183 13.78 -7.71 0.67
N LEU A 184 13.91 -6.44 1.05
CA LEU A 184 13.57 -5.30 0.20
C LEU A 184 14.34 -5.34 -1.12
N GLU A 185 15.58 -5.81 -1.10
CA GLU A 185 16.43 -5.84 -2.27
C GLU A 185 16.10 -6.96 -3.26
N LEU A 186 15.29 -7.95 -2.84
CA LEU A 186 14.72 -8.91 -3.80
C LEU A 186 13.72 -8.24 -4.76
N LEU A 187 13.14 -7.11 -4.38
CA LEU A 187 12.28 -6.33 -5.28
C LEU A 187 12.99 -5.13 -5.90
N PHE A 188 13.76 -4.39 -5.13
CA PHE A 188 14.41 -3.16 -5.61
C PHE A 188 15.80 -3.36 -6.22
N HIS A 189 16.46 -4.51 -5.98
CA HIS A 189 17.73 -4.91 -6.60
C HIS A 189 18.83 -3.86 -6.53
N HIS A 190 18.94 -3.14 -5.43
CA HIS A 190 19.90 -2.04 -5.23
C HIS A 190 19.84 -0.94 -6.30
N ILE A 191 18.74 -0.87 -7.06
CA ILE A 191 18.62 0.11 -8.16
C ILE A 191 18.56 1.53 -7.59
N ARG A 192 19.31 2.45 -8.22
CA ARG A 192 19.28 3.87 -7.90
C ARG A 192 18.55 4.63 -9.02
N TRP A 193 17.37 5.19 -8.70
CA TRP A 193 16.64 6.05 -9.63
C TRP A 193 17.01 7.51 -9.40
N LYS A 194 17.72 8.11 -10.38
CA LYS A 194 18.21 9.49 -10.28
C LYS A 194 17.10 10.54 -10.22
N THR A 195 15.92 10.20 -10.70
CA THR A 195 14.76 11.11 -10.79
C THR A 195 13.72 10.88 -9.69
N LEU A 196 13.92 9.89 -8.83
CA LEU A 196 12.93 9.51 -7.82
C LEU A 196 12.77 10.61 -6.76
N ARG A 197 11.57 11.15 -6.64
CA ARG A 197 11.21 12.18 -5.66
C ARG A 197 10.24 11.71 -4.61
N LYS A 198 9.45 10.68 -4.93
CA LYS A 198 8.44 10.11 -4.02
C LYS A 198 8.62 8.61 -3.94
N LEU A 199 8.73 8.11 -2.72
CA LEU A 199 8.80 6.67 -2.44
C LEU A 199 7.83 6.35 -1.31
N SER A 200 6.98 5.36 -1.54
CA SER A 200 6.02 4.86 -0.55
C SER A 200 6.08 3.34 -0.53
N ILE A 201 6.19 2.80 0.66
CA ILE A 201 6.22 1.37 0.94
C ILE A 201 5.10 1.06 1.92
N GLN A 202 4.33 0.02 1.66
CA GLN A 202 3.20 -0.36 2.51
C GLN A 202 3.14 -1.86 2.78
N GLY A 203 2.81 -2.23 4.05
CA GLY A 203 2.49 -3.60 4.44
C GLY A 203 3.69 -4.54 4.43
N TRP A 204 4.82 -4.13 5.00
CA TRP A 204 6.08 -4.86 4.88
C TRP A 204 6.82 -5.00 6.21
N ARG A 205 7.47 -6.15 6.42
CA ARG A 205 8.43 -6.37 7.51
C ARG A 205 9.83 -6.11 6.98
N LEU A 206 10.50 -5.09 7.54
CA LEU A 206 11.83 -4.66 7.11
C LEU A 206 12.78 -4.58 8.30
N SER A 207 14.07 -4.76 8.07
CA SER A 207 15.09 -4.38 9.04
C SER A 207 15.34 -2.87 9.00
N ALA A 208 15.86 -2.31 10.09
CA ALA A 208 16.29 -0.91 10.11
C ALA A 208 17.34 -0.63 9.02
N ASP A 209 18.28 -1.54 8.82
CA ASP A 209 19.35 -1.42 7.82
C ASP A 209 18.84 -1.38 6.38
N GLU A 210 17.78 -2.15 6.06
CA GLU A 210 17.15 -2.11 4.73
C GLU A 210 16.56 -0.72 4.45
N ILE A 211 15.85 -0.15 5.42
CA ILE A 211 15.25 1.19 5.29
C ILE A 211 16.36 2.26 5.20
N ILE A 212 17.37 2.17 6.05
CA ILE A 212 18.52 3.08 6.05
C ILE A 212 19.26 3.03 4.73
N THR A 213 19.55 1.83 4.22
CA THR A 213 20.26 1.63 2.96
C THR A 213 19.45 2.21 1.78
N LEU A 214 18.15 1.98 1.76
CA LEU A 214 17.26 2.54 0.76
C LEU A 214 17.23 4.07 0.83
N ALA A 215 17.13 4.65 2.02
CA ALA A 215 17.16 6.09 2.25
C ALA A 215 18.47 6.72 1.76
N ARG A 216 19.61 6.16 2.17
CA ARG A 216 20.95 6.61 1.74
C ARG A 216 21.15 6.58 0.23
N ARG A 217 20.64 5.55 -0.42
CA ARG A 217 20.71 5.40 -1.89
C ARG A 217 20.02 6.55 -2.63
N HIS A 218 19.01 7.15 -2.01
CA HIS A 218 18.18 8.20 -2.60
C HIS A 218 18.24 9.54 -1.85
N ASN A 219 19.22 9.74 -0.97
CA ASN A 219 19.31 10.88 -0.06
C ASN A 219 19.30 12.25 -0.76
N ALA A 220 19.95 12.35 -1.92
CA ALA A 220 20.10 13.61 -2.65
C ALA A 220 18.87 14.05 -3.45
N GLN A 221 17.89 13.15 -3.70
CA GLN A 221 16.76 13.45 -4.58
C GLN A 221 15.38 13.20 -3.99
N LEU A 222 15.27 12.33 -2.96
CA LEU A 222 13.98 11.96 -2.38
C LEU A 222 13.41 13.11 -1.55
N ARG A 223 12.14 13.48 -1.86
CA ARG A 223 11.43 14.58 -1.20
C ARG A 223 10.24 14.11 -0.36
N ASP A 224 9.56 13.08 -0.78
CA ASP A 224 8.39 12.51 -0.10
C ASP A 224 8.69 11.04 0.18
N PHE A 225 8.82 10.68 1.45
CA PHE A 225 9.06 9.31 1.90
C PHE A 225 7.92 8.85 2.79
N ARG A 226 7.34 7.69 2.50
CA ARG A 226 6.18 7.17 3.22
C ARG A 226 6.38 5.71 3.57
N LEU A 227 6.23 5.41 4.85
CA LEU A 227 6.23 4.08 5.43
C LEU A 227 4.84 3.84 6.05
N LEU A 228 4.08 2.93 5.46
CA LEU A 228 2.68 2.67 5.80
C LEU A 228 2.54 1.20 6.22
N GLY A 229 2.13 0.93 7.46
CA GLY A 229 2.06 -0.46 7.94
C GLY A 229 3.39 -1.19 7.78
N VAL A 230 4.50 -0.53 8.13
CA VAL A 230 5.84 -1.11 8.10
C VAL A 230 6.23 -1.53 9.50
N TYR A 231 6.68 -2.79 9.62
CA TYR A 231 7.02 -3.42 10.89
C TYR A 231 8.52 -3.74 10.92
N LEU A 232 9.24 -3.20 11.91
CA LEU A 232 10.66 -3.48 12.05
C LEU A 232 10.89 -4.89 12.55
N ARG A 233 11.76 -5.63 11.84
CA ARG A 233 12.29 -6.91 12.30
C ARG A 233 13.14 -6.73 13.57
N PRO A 234 13.28 -7.78 14.42
CA PRO A 234 14.15 -7.71 15.59
C PRO A 234 15.58 -7.30 15.26
N GLY A 235 16.22 -6.56 16.18
CA GLY A 235 17.62 -6.16 16.05
C GLY A 235 17.87 -4.73 15.58
N GLY A 236 16.81 -3.97 15.24
CA GLY A 236 16.90 -2.55 14.89
C GLY A 236 15.90 -1.69 15.65
N LEU A 237 16.13 -0.39 15.70
CA LEU A 237 15.25 0.58 16.35
C LEU A 237 14.75 1.61 15.33
N TRP A 238 13.52 2.08 15.50
CA TRP A 238 12.98 3.16 14.67
C TRP A 238 13.80 4.43 14.84
N ARG A 239 14.31 4.74 16.03
CA ARG A 239 15.17 5.90 16.27
C ARG A 239 16.40 5.91 15.37
N ASP A 240 17.00 4.76 15.06
CA ASP A 240 18.20 4.69 14.19
C ASP A 240 17.83 5.07 12.75
N VAL A 241 16.68 4.59 12.27
CA VAL A 241 16.11 5.00 10.99
C VAL A 241 15.83 6.51 10.96
N LEU A 242 15.20 7.03 12.02
CA LEU A 242 14.82 8.45 12.10
C LEU A 242 16.03 9.38 12.13
N VAL A 243 17.13 8.98 12.80
CA VAL A 243 18.40 9.73 12.82
C VAL A 243 18.94 9.87 11.38
N VAL A 244 19.02 8.78 10.64
CA VAL A 244 19.47 8.82 9.24
C VAL A 244 18.55 9.67 8.35
N LEU A 245 17.23 9.53 8.51
CA LEU A 245 16.27 10.37 7.78
C LEU A 245 16.41 11.85 8.12
N ARG A 246 16.76 12.18 9.37
CA ARG A 246 16.99 13.56 9.82
C ARG A 246 18.29 14.15 9.28
N GLU A 247 19.38 13.39 9.41
CA GLU A 247 20.74 13.91 9.20
C GLU A 247 21.21 13.79 7.73
N GLU A 248 20.84 12.71 7.05
CA GLU A 248 21.40 12.39 5.74
C GLU A 248 20.45 12.71 4.56
N MET A 249 19.13 12.86 4.81
CA MET A 249 18.16 13.12 3.73
C MET A 249 18.02 14.61 3.44
N GLU A 250 18.91 15.14 2.62
CA GLU A 250 19.01 16.59 2.37
C GLU A 250 17.76 17.24 1.76
N GLN A 251 17.02 16.50 0.93
CA GLN A 251 15.89 17.01 0.13
C GLN A 251 14.54 16.62 0.69
N LEU A 252 14.48 15.92 1.81
CA LEU A 252 13.22 15.39 2.33
C LEU A 252 12.31 16.53 2.83
N GLU A 253 11.17 16.72 2.16
CA GLU A 253 10.16 17.74 2.44
C GLU A 253 8.94 17.15 3.16
N ARG A 254 8.69 15.85 2.97
CA ARG A 254 7.57 15.14 3.55
C ARG A 254 7.98 13.76 4.03
N LEU A 255 7.62 13.45 5.25
CA LEU A 255 7.70 12.12 5.84
C LEU A 255 6.30 11.73 6.31
N VAL A 256 5.89 10.49 6.07
CA VAL A 256 4.65 9.92 6.59
C VAL A 256 4.96 8.57 7.20
N LEU A 257 4.68 8.45 8.49
CA LEU A 257 4.84 7.25 9.30
C LEU A 257 3.46 6.79 9.77
N LYS A 258 2.75 6.03 8.95
CA LYS A 258 1.41 5.57 9.28
C LYS A 258 1.44 4.07 9.62
N ASP A 259 0.87 3.70 10.77
CA ASP A 259 0.73 2.31 11.22
C ASP A 259 2.07 1.53 11.21
N ILE A 260 3.15 2.24 11.54
CA ILE A 260 4.46 1.64 11.75
C ILE A 260 4.54 1.05 13.16
N ASP A 261 5.26 -0.08 13.29
CA ASP A 261 5.46 -0.74 14.59
C ASP A 261 6.67 -1.70 14.54
N TYR A 262 6.83 -2.51 15.58
CA TYR A 262 7.76 -3.63 15.65
C TYR A 262 7.06 -4.94 15.27
N ALA A 263 7.73 -5.81 14.52
CA ALA A 263 7.17 -7.08 14.09
C ALA A 263 6.79 -7.98 15.28
N ALA A 264 7.59 -7.98 16.34
CA ALA A 264 7.31 -8.74 17.57
C ALA A 264 6.01 -8.28 18.25
N HIS A 265 5.73 -6.97 18.27
CA HIS A 265 4.48 -6.45 18.83
C HIS A 265 3.29 -6.82 17.95
N PHE A 266 3.40 -6.64 16.64
CA PHE A 266 2.36 -7.05 15.69
C PHE A 266 2.00 -8.53 15.86
N ASP A 267 2.99 -9.44 15.89
CA ASP A 267 2.77 -10.87 16.01
C ASP A 267 2.09 -11.22 17.34
N SER A 268 2.49 -10.58 18.45
CA SER A 268 1.88 -10.83 19.77
C SER A 268 0.41 -10.41 19.83
N VAL A 269 0.06 -9.32 19.17
CA VAL A 269 -1.33 -8.82 19.11
C VAL A 269 -2.17 -9.66 18.14
N PHE A 270 -1.60 -10.06 17.02
CA PHE A 270 -2.25 -10.89 16.02
C PHE A 270 -2.59 -12.28 16.58
N ASP A 271 -1.63 -12.94 17.23
CA ASP A 271 -1.81 -14.27 17.84
C ASP A 271 -2.81 -14.24 19.01
N SER A 272 -2.87 -13.12 19.75
CA SER A 272 -3.74 -12.99 20.92
C SER A 272 -5.21 -12.80 20.56
N ASN A 273 -5.51 -12.11 19.48
CA ASN A 273 -6.86 -11.68 19.17
C ASN A 273 -7.57 -12.52 18.11
N GLY A 274 -6.87 -13.31 17.31
CA GLY A 274 -7.46 -14.12 16.22
C GLY A 274 -8.37 -13.35 15.24
N VAL A 275 -8.55 -12.05 15.49
CA VAL A 275 -9.40 -11.12 14.74
C VAL A 275 -8.68 -9.78 14.65
N GLU A 276 -8.27 -9.40 13.46
CA GLU A 276 -7.79 -8.04 13.19
C GLU A 276 -8.91 -7.04 13.40
N VAL A 277 -8.76 -6.16 14.38
CA VAL A 277 -9.52 -4.92 14.45
C VAL A 277 -8.75 -3.89 13.64
N PHE A 278 -9.07 -3.73 12.38
CA PHE A 278 -8.68 -2.54 11.63
C PHE A 278 -9.55 -1.38 12.12
N ASP A 279 -9.07 -0.67 13.13
CA ASP A 279 -9.64 0.62 13.51
C ASP A 279 -9.27 1.65 12.43
N ASP A 280 -10.33 2.22 11.86
CA ASP A 280 -10.36 3.44 11.06
C ASP A 280 -9.88 3.42 9.60
N TYR A 281 -10.69 2.80 8.72
CA TYR A 281 -11.02 3.55 7.51
C TYR A 281 -12.12 4.58 7.87
N PRO A 282 -12.00 5.86 7.51
CA PRO A 282 -13.08 6.80 7.71
C PRO A 282 -14.27 6.34 6.88
N ALA A 283 -15.27 5.79 7.56
CA ALA A 283 -16.58 5.53 6.98
C ALA A 283 -17.12 6.88 6.49
N GLY A 284 -17.45 6.96 5.21
CA GLY A 284 -18.25 8.05 4.67
C GLY A 284 -19.55 8.18 5.46
N PRO A 285 -20.23 9.33 5.39
CA PRO A 285 -21.37 9.64 6.22
C PRO A 285 -22.52 8.65 5.94
N VAL A 286 -22.82 7.83 6.96
CA VAL A 286 -24.02 7.00 6.97
C VAL A 286 -25.21 7.88 7.35
N PRO A 287 -26.31 7.91 6.59
CA PRO A 287 -27.50 8.66 6.99
C PRO A 287 -28.16 8.00 8.19
N SER A 288 -28.35 8.80 9.23
CA SER A 288 -29.07 8.45 10.44
C SER A 288 -30.54 8.15 10.15
N SER A 289 -31.01 6.98 10.52
CA SER A 289 -32.37 6.83 11.07
C SER A 289 -32.58 5.38 11.52
N LEU A 290 -32.73 5.16 12.82
CA LEU A 290 -33.88 4.49 13.46
C LEU A 290 -33.58 4.27 14.93
N THR A 291 -34.24 5.10 15.73
CA THR A 291 -34.42 4.99 17.18
C THR A 291 -35.33 3.78 17.49
N VAL A 292 -34.88 2.88 18.38
CA VAL A 292 -35.79 2.12 19.24
C VAL A 292 -35.19 1.96 20.64
N ALA A 293 -36.04 2.18 21.62
CA ALA A 293 -35.75 2.41 23.02
C ALA A 293 -35.59 1.14 23.88
N ALA A 294 -34.97 1.39 25.02
CA ALA A 294 -35.22 0.84 26.37
C ALA A 294 -34.68 -0.55 26.73
N GLY A 295 -33.88 -0.56 27.77
CA GLY A 295 -33.56 -1.74 28.58
C GLY A 295 -32.47 -1.46 29.61
N THR A 296 -32.89 -0.95 30.78
CA THR A 296 -32.09 -0.78 32.00
C THR A 296 -31.52 -2.10 32.54
N SER A 297 -30.25 -2.17 32.85
CA SER A 297 -29.75 -3.01 33.95
C SER A 297 -28.37 -2.51 34.44
N SER A 298 -28.36 -2.14 35.69
CA SER A 298 -27.23 -1.78 36.52
C SER A 298 -26.32 -2.99 36.81
N ALA A 299 -25.03 -2.87 36.59
CA ALA A 299 -24.02 -3.71 37.22
C ALA A 299 -22.72 -2.93 37.43
N GLN A 300 -22.23 -3.07 38.65
CA GLN A 300 -21.17 -2.38 39.33
C GLN A 300 -19.80 -2.54 38.65
N SER A 301 -19.04 -1.45 38.61
CA SER A 301 -17.65 -1.38 38.18
C SER A 301 -16.71 -1.95 39.25
N PRO A 302 -15.72 -2.78 38.89
CA PRO A 302 -14.54 -2.96 39.73
C PRO A 302 -13.53 -1.87 39.39
N THR A 303 -13.08 -1.17 40.40
CA THR A 303 -12.01 -0.20 40.42
C THR A 303 -10.69 -0.90 40.11
N THR A 304 -10.19 -0.72 38.89
CA THR A 304 -8.81 -1.11 38.55
C THR A 304 -7.95 0.13 38.57
N THR A 305 -7.03 0.18 39.52
CA THR A 305 -5.92 1.15 39.59
C THR A 305 -5.07 1.06 38.31
N PRO A 306 -4.78 2.16 37.62
CA PRO A 306 -3.89 2.13 36.46
C PRO A 306 -2.45 1.93 36.92
N LEU A 307 -1.81 0.88 36.44
CA LEU A 307 -0.36 0.73 36.49
C LEU A 307 0.26 1.84 35.63
N VAL A 308 0.85 2.81 36.31
CA VAL A 308 1.60 3.90 35.68
C VAL A 308 2.92 3.30 35.17
N SER A 309 3.02 3.13 33.86
CA SER A 309 4.29 2.80 33.18
C SER A 309 5.20 4.04 33.21
N ASP A 310 6.32 3.94 33.92
CA ASP A 310 7.27 5.04 34.18
C ASP A 310 8.18 5.42 32.99
N GLY A 311 7.86 5.05 31.77
CA GLY A 311 8.73 5.17 30.57
C GLY A 311 8.39 6.28 29.55
N PHE A 312 7.42 7.17 29.79
CA PHE A 312 7.08 8.21 28.81
C PHE A 312 8.07 9.37 28.83
N PRO A 313 8.49 9.89 27.64
CA PRO A 313 9.28 11.13 27.55
C PRO A 313 8.57 12.26 28.28
N ALA A 314 9.31 13.07 29.01
CA ALA A 314 8.79 14.19 29.81
C ALA A 314 7.86 15.14 29.01
N LEU A 315 8.10 15.28 27.70
CA LEU A 315 7.26 16.06 26.76
C LEU A 315 5.84 15.54 26.59
N LEU A 316 5.63 14.22 26.72
CA LEU A 316 4.29 13.62 26.62
C LEU A 316 3.56 13.63 27.96
N ARG A 317 4.32 13.74 29.08
CA ARG A 317 3.75 13.83 30.44
C ARG A 317 3.19 15.24 30.76
N GLU A 318 3.76 16.30 30.18
CA GLU A 318 3.42 17.67 30.60
C GLU A 318 2.22 18.32 29.96
N ARG A 319 1.41 17.72 29.21
CA ARG A 319 0.10 18.12 28.68
C ARG A 319 -0.09 17.50 27.30
N GLN A 320 -1.23 16.90 27.07
CA GLN A 320 -1.83 16.59 25.77
C GLN A 320 -2.04 17.87 24.93
N LEU A 321 -0.97 18.63 24.70
CA LEU A 321 -1.00 19.79 23.80
C LEU A 321 -0.87 19.23 22.38
N PRO A 322 -1.78 19.60 21.46
CA PRO A 322 -1.65 19.18 20.08
C PRO A 322 -0.28 19.58 19.55
N LEU A 323 0.43 18.68 18.91
CA LEU A 323 1.77 18.83 18.32
C LEU A 323 1.96 20.12 17.50
N ARG A 324 0.87 20.68 16.97
CA ARG A 324 0.84 21.96 16.24
C ARG A 324 1.41 23.14 17.03
N ARG A 325 1.57 23.02 18.35
CA ARG A 325 2.12 24.10 19.23
C ARG A 325 3.53 23.83 19.74
N THR A 326 4.16 22.69 19.39
CA THR A 326 5.56 22.48 19.73
C THR A 326 6.41 23.43 18.91
N SER A 327 7.18 24.31 19.55
CA SER A 327 8.01 25.27 18.81
C SER A 327 9.09 24.51 18.02
N LEU A 328 9.43 25.04 16.86
CA LEU A 328 10.48 24.48 15.99
C LEU A 328 11.82 24.35 16.75
N GLU A 329 12.11 25.29 17.63
CA GLU A 329 13.31 25.28 18.47
C GLU A 329 13.32 24.10 19.47
N ARG A 330 12.16 23.81 20.06
CA ARG A 330 11.99 22.67 20.95
C ARG A 330 12.19 21.33 20.22
N LEU A 331 11.63 21.20 19.02
CA LEU A 331 11.84 20.01 18.18
C LEU A 331 13.32 19.81 17.80
N ARG A 332 14.02 20.89 17.52
CA ARG A 332 15.44 20.84 17.19
C ARG A 332 16.34 20.48 18.37
N ALA A 333 15.93 20.86 19.56
CA ALA A 333 16.65 20.56 20.79
C ALA A 333 16.48 19.12 21.29
N LEU A 334 15.47 18.37 20.77
CA LEU A 334 15.29 16.98 21.13
C LEU A 334 16.42 16.11 20.56
N SER A 335 16.95 15.24 21.42
CA SER A 335 17.83 14.16 21.01
C SER A 335 17.02 12.97 20.47
N SER A 336 17.67 11.98 19.90
CA SER A 336 17.03 10.74 19.45
C SER A 336 16.47 9.92 20.60
N GLU A 337 17.09 10.00 21.81
CA GLU A 337 16.61 9.33 23.01
C GLU A 337 15.30 9.92 23.54
N ASP A 338 15.09 11.24 23.33
CA ASP A 338 13.87 11.93 23.76
C ASP A 338 12.63 11.54 22.92
N LEU A 339 12.81 10.80 21.82
CA LEU A 339 11.71 10.35 20.97
C LEU A 339 10.86 9.24 21.59
N GLY A 340 11.37 8.62 22.68
CA GLY A 340 10.63 7.61 23.43
C GLY A 340 10.46 6.28 22.71
N ASP A 341 11.35 5.97 21.77
CA ASP A 341 11.39 4.67 21.12
C ASP A 341 11.95 3.63 22.08
N ASP A 342 11.12 2.71 22.55
CA ASP A 342 11.46 1.66 23.50
C ASP A 342 11.88 0.33 22.83
N GLY A 343 11.78 0.25 21.50
CA GLY A 343 12.09 -0.95 20.74
C GLY A 343 11.05 -2.07 20.86
N VAL A 344 9.91 -1.80 21.48
CA VAL A 344 8.86 -2.79 21.72
C VAL A 344 7.63 -2.50 20.87
N HIS A 345 7.12 -1.28 20.91
CA HIS A 345 5.96 -0.86 20.12
C HIS A 345 6.01 0.64 19.84
N VAL A 346 5.26 1.07 18.82
CA VAL A 346 5.17 2.48 18.41
C VAL A 346 3.80 3.03 18.73
N LEU A 347 3.74 3.97 19.68
CA LEU A 347 2.50 4.63 20.06
C LEU A 347 2.01 5.57 18.93
N ARG A 348 0.69 5.65 18.78
CA ARG A 348 0.05 6.52 17.76
C ARG A 348 0.51 7.98 17.87
N GLU A 349 0.68 8.46 19.09
CA GLU A 349 1.07 9.84 19.40
C GLU A 349 2.56 10.14 19.09
N GLN A 350 3.41 9.13 19.05
CA GLN A 350 4.84 9.28 18.74
C GLN A 350 5.06 9.60 17.26
N ARG A 351 4.27 9.02 16.38
CA ARG A 351 4.47 9.13 14.91
C ARG A 351 4.49 10.59 14.42
N PRO A 352 3.51 11.45 14.77
CA PRO A 352 3.56 12.86 14.37
C PRO A 352 4.74 13.63 14.99
N LEU A 353 5.18 13.26 16.20
CA LEU A 353 6.38 13.82 16.82
C LEU A 353 7.62 13.46 16.02
N TRP A 354 7.78 12.18 15.66
CA TRP A 354 8.89 11.68 14.89
C TRP A 354 8.97 12.31 13.50
N GLU A 355 7.84 12.41 12.79
CA GLU A 355 7.76 13.10 11.50
C GLU A 355 8.20 14.57 11.62
N ALA A 356 7.67 15.29 12.61
CA ALA A 356 8.01 16.68 12.85
C ALA A 356 9.49 16.85 13.24
N TRP A 357 10.02 15.96 14.08
CA TRP A 357 11.42 15.95 14.49
C TRP A 357 12.37 15.76 13.32
N VAL A 358 12.11 14.76 12.47
CA VAL A 358 12.90 14.52 11.25
C VAL A 358 12.87 15.73 10.33
N LEU A 359 11.71 16.33 10.10
CA LEU A 359 11.55 17.46 9.19
C LEU A 359 12.08 18.79 9.76
N SER A 360 12.31 18.88 11.07
CA SER A 360 12.88 20.07 11.73
C SER A 360 14.39 20.23 11.58
N ALA A 361 15.08 19.34 10.88
CA ALA A 361 16.54 19.34 10.73
C ALA A 361 17.08 20.71 10.26
N PRO A 362 18.16 21.24 10.91
CA PRO A 362 18.64 22.61 10.66
C PRO A 362 19.08 22.89 9.21
N HIS A 363 19.64 21.90 8.53
CA HIS A 363 20.11 22.03 7.16
C HIS A 363 19.00 22.28 6.13
N ARG A 364 17.74 21.89 6.44
CA ARG A 364 16.58 22.04 5.55
C ARG A 364 16.03 23.46 5.53
N VAL A 365 16.13 24.20 6.63
CA VAL A 365 15.57 25.54 6.77
C VAL A 365 16.33 26.60 5.98
N LYS A 366 17.65 26.41 5.78
CA LYS A 366 18.46 27.36 5.00
C LYS A 366 18.03 27.47 3.55
N ARG A 367 17.39 26.47 2.99
CA ARG A 367 17.00 26.41 1.57
C ARG A 367 15.66 27.08 1.28
N ASN A 368 14.71 27.03 2.19
CA ASN A 368 13.40 27.68 2.03
C ASN A 368 13.46 29.21 2.16
N GLY A 369 14.52 29.75 2.78
CA GLY A 369 14.75 31.18 2.89
C GLY A 369 15.36 31.83 1.63
N GLN A 370 15.94 31.03 0.72
CA GLN A 370 16.62 31.56 -0.48
C GLN A 370 15.75 31.60 -1.74
N SER A 371 14.57 30.98 -1.74
CA SER A 371 13.75 30.88 -2.96
C SER A 371 12.74 32.01 -3.15
N HIS A 372 12.70 33.04 -2.29
CA HIS A 372 11.70 34.13 -2.37
C HIS A 372 12.19 35.49 -2.85
N TRP A 373 13.46 35.64 -3.24
CA TRP A 373 13.97 36.91 -3.77
C TRP A 373 14.85 36.69 -4.98
N SER A 374 14.26 36.46 -6.15
CA SER A 374 14.85 36.81 -7.44
C SER A 374 13.70 37.26 -8.32
N MET A 375 13.56 38.57 -8.41
CA MET A 375 12.78 39.26 -9.46
C MET A 375 13.40 39.02 -10.82
#